data_ea27d592d6be50f39659e96729817099
#
_entry.id   ea27d592d6be50f39659e96729817099
#
_cell.length_a   1.000
_cell.length_b   1.000
_cell.length_c   1.000
_cell.angle_alpha   90.00
_cell.angle_beta   90.00
_cell.angle_gamma   90.00
#
_symmetry.space_group_name_H-M   'P 1'
#
loop_
_entity.id
_entity.type
_entity.pdbx_description
1 polymer ?
#
loop_
_entity_poly.entity_id
_entity_poly.type
_entity_poly.pdbx_seq_one_letter_code
_entity_poly.pdbx_strand_id
1 'polypeptide(L)'
;MFLGWHHPSLPAAAAHVVEHYIEGHVADLRPATIVLPGRRARRRIVELLLDEAEVRGATLIPPEATTVGGLPELLHTSPKPFADEATSRRAWSRALRDVDRKIVEKVFPRLPESDSPTEWDELAGLLAGLHETLAREGHPFADVVKICRSGLLFDDGARWQGLAHVQKK
;
A
#
# COMPACT_ATOMS: atom_id res chain seq x y z
N MET A 1 13.82 -23.81 7.34
CA MET A 1 14.81 -24.38 6.38
C MET A 1 15.54 -23.25 5.69
N PHE A 2 16.86 -23.34 5.50
CA PHE A 2 17.66 -22.34 4.79
C PHE A 2 17.98 -22.88 3.40
N LEU A 3 17.56 -22.17 2.34
CA LEU A 3 17.94 -22.50 0.97
C LEU A 3 19.34 -21.92 0.72
N GLY A 4 20.32 -22.76 0.44
CA GLY A 4 21.71 -22.33 0.20
C GLY A 4 21.85 -21.38 -0.99
N TRP A 5 22.93 -20.62 -1.00
CA TRP A 5 23.24 -19.62 -2.04
C TRP A 5 23.70 -20.19 -3.40
N HIS A 6 23.89 -21.51 -3.47
CA HIS A 6 24.45 -22.18 -4.65
C HIS A 6 23.44 -22.43 -5.77
N HIS A 7 22.15 -22.25 -5.49
CA HIS A 7 21.06 -22.44 -6.45
C HIS A 7 20.15 -21.21 -6.49
N PRO A 8 19.46 -20.96 -7.64
CA PRO A 8 18.46 -19.91 -7.72
C PRO A 8 17.37 -20.12 -6.67
N SER A 9 17.13 -19.12 -5.82
CA SER A 9 16.26 -19.24 -4.65
C SER A 9 14.79 -19.52 -4.99
N LEU A 10 14.26 -18.89 -6.06
CA LEU A 10 12.85 -19.06 -6.44
C LEU A 10 12.51 -20.48 -6.91
N PRO A 11 13.26 -21.13 -7.82
CA PRO A 11 13.01 -22.52 -8.18
C PRO A 11 13.12 -23.48 -6.99
N ALA A 12 14.14 -23.29 -6.15
CA ALA A 12 14.32 -24.13 -4.95
C ALA A 12 13.17 -23.95 -3.95
N ALA A 13 12.65 -22.71 -3.80
CA ALA A 13 11.48 -22.44 -2.97
C ALA A 13 10.21 -23.08 -3.55
N ALA A 14 10.00 -23.00 -4.86
CA ALA A 14 8.86 -23.63 -5.53
C ALA A 14 8.86 -25.15 -5.34
N ALA A 15 10.00 -25.79 -5.59
CA ALA A 15 10.16 -27.24 -5.39
C ALA A 15 9.84 -27.66 -3.96
N HIS A 16 10.39 -26.92 -2.97
CA HIS A 16 10.16 -27.22 -1.57
C HIS A 16 8.70 -27.03 -1.16
N VAL A 17 8.04 -25.95 -1.62
CA VAL A 17 6.64 -25.68 -1.29
C VAL A 17 5.74 -26.75 -1.89
N VAL A 18 5.90 -27.08 -3.17
CA VAL A 18 5.10 -28.13 -3.81
C VAL A 18 5.31 -29.49 -3.11
N GLU A 19 6.55 -29.84 -2.79
CA GLU A 19 6.86 -31.08 -2.07
C GLU A 19 6.17 -31.15 -0.71
N HIS A 20 6.07 -30.02 0.00
CA HIS A 20 5.47 -29.98 1.33
C HIS A 20 3.95 -30.09 1.32
N TYR A 21 3.30 -29.60 0.25
CA TYR A 21 1.83 -29.52 0.15
C TYR A 21 1.22 -30.51 -0.86
N ILE A 22 2.02 -31.39 -1.44
CA ILE A 22 1.51 -32.41 -2.38
C ILE A 22 0.93 -33.58 -1.62
N GLU A 23 -0.31 -33.94 -1.92
CA GLU A 23 -0.99 -35.15 -1.46
C GLU A 23 -1.58 -35.89 -2.66
N GLY A 24 -1.05 -37.07 -2.94
CA GLY A 24 -1.41 -37.88 -4.12
C GLY A 24 -1.12 -37.10 -5.42
N HIS A 25 -2.16 -36.72 -6.16
CA HIS A 25 -2.05 -35.99 -7.42
C HIS A 25 -2.47 -34.53 -7.31
N VAL A 26 -2.54 -33.97 -6.09
CA VAL A 26 -2.94 -32.58 -5.85
C VAL A 26 -1.91 -31.89 -4.96
N ALA A 27 -1.41 -30.74 -5.41
CA ALA A 27 -0.62 -29.84 -4.60
C ALA A 27 -1.55 -28.68 -4.17
N ASP A 28 -2.13 -28.78 -2.97
CA ASP A 28 -3.04 -27.77 -2.42
C ASP A 28 -2.27 -26.74 -1.61
N LEU A 29 -1.97 -25.61 -2.21
CA LEU A 29 -1.22 -24.52 -1.58
C LEU A 29 -2.12 -23.42 -1.00
N ARG A 30 -3.43 -23.58 -0.94
CA ARG A 30 -4.34 -22.59 -0.33
C ARG A 30 -4.00 -22.22 1.12
N PRO A 31 -3.48 -23.13 1.98
CA PRO A 31 -3.08 -22.79 3.33
C PRO A 31 -1.79 -21.95 3.38
N ALA A 32 -1.05 -21.83 2.28
CA ALA A 32 0.22 -21.14 2.22
C ALA A 32 0.06 -19.69 1.72
N THR A 33 0.75 -18.76 2.37
CA THR A 33 0.93 -17.38 1.88
C THR A 33 2.39 -17.18 1.51
N ILE A 34 2.66 -16.82 0.25
CA ILE A 34 4.01 -16.56 -0.24
C ILE A 34 4.24 -15.05 -0.35
N VAL A 35 5.18 -14.54 0.43
CA VAL A 35 5.55 -13.11 0.43
C VAL A 35 6.84 -12.91 -0.34
N LEU A 36 6.85 -12.00 -1.29
CA LEU A 36 7.93 -11.79 -2.24
C LEU A 36 8.36 -10.31 -2.30
N PRO A 37 9.62 -10.01 -2.64
CA PRO A 37 10.12 -8.64 -2.64
C PRO A 37 9.49 -7.75 -3.71
N GLY A 38 8.85 -8.31 -4.75
CA GLY A 38 8.26 -7.50 -5.81
C GLY A 38 7.37 -8.27 -6.78
N ARG A 39 6.65 -7.51 -7.62
CA ARG A 39 5.65 -8.03 -8.56
C ARG A 39 6.22 -9.04 -9.58
N ARG A 40 7.47 -8.85 -10.02
CA ARG A 40 8.13 -9.79 -10.95
C ARG A 40 8.37 -11.14 -10.30
N ALA A 41 8.89 -11.14 -9.07
CA ALA A 41 9.10 -12.35 -8.30
C ALA A 41 7.77 -13.09 -8.03
N ARG A 42 6.69 -12.33 -7.75
CA ARG A 42 5.35 -12.88 -7.57
C ARG A 42 4.82 -13.60 -8.82
N ARG A 43 5.01 -13.04 -9.99
CA ARG A 43 4.61 -13.72 -11.23
C ARG A 43 5.46 -14.97 -11.45
N ARG A 44 6.78 -14.84 -11.28
CA ARG A 44 7.69 -15.95 -11.55
C ARG A 44 7.51 -17.12 -10.60
N ILE A 45 7.18 -16.89 -9.33
CA ILE A 45 6.96 -18.02 -8.40
C ILE A 45 5.73 -18.84 -8.79
N VAL A 46 4.65 -18.20 -9.26
CA VAL A 46 3.44 -18.91 -9.69
C VAL A 46 3.73 -19.81 -10.90
N GLU A 47 4.51 -19.34 -11.88
CA GLU A 47 4.96 -20.14 -13.01
C GLU A 47 5.78 -21.34 -12.54
N LEU A 48 6.76 -21.11 -11.67
CA LEU A 48 7.63 -22.16 -11.14
C LEU A 48 6.87 -23.21 -10.30
N LEU A 49 5.86 -22.78 -9.53
CA LEU A 49 5.00 -23.71 -8.78
C LEU A 49 4.18 -24.60 -9.74
N LEU A 50 3.72 -24.03 -10.85
CA LEU A 50 2.98 -24.78 -11.86
C LEU A 50 3.90 -25.78 -12.56
N ASP A 51 5.08 -25.35 -13.02
CA ASP A 51 6.09 -26.20 -13.66
C ASP A 51 6.46 -27.38 -12.73
N GLU A 52 6.65 -27.10 -11.44
CA GLU A 52 7.05 -28.10 -10.45
C GLU A 52 5.93 -29.10 -10.14
N ALA A 53 4.68 -28.65 -10.07
CA ALA A 53 3.52 -29.52 -9.91
C ALA A 53 3.35 -30.43 -11.14
N GLU A 54 3.53 -29.90 -12.35
CA GLU A 54 3.46 -30.66 -13.60
C GLU A 54 4.53 -31.75 -13.66
N VAL A 55 5.78 -31.42 -13.29
CA VAL A 55 6.88 -32.41 -13.22
C VAL A 55 6.55 -33.56 -12.28
N ARG A 56 5.78 -33.32 -11.21
CA ARG A 56 5.33 -34.35 -10.26
C ARG A 56 4.01 -35.02 -10.64
N GLY A 57 3.43 -34.67 -11.79
CA GLY A 57 2.13 -35.21 -12.22
C GLY A 57 0.97 -34.80 -11.31
N ALA A 58 1.06 -33.60 -10.68
CA ALA A 58 0.08 -33.10 -9.76
C ALA A 58 -0.68 -31.89 -10.32
N THR A 59 -1.93 -31.73 -9.92
CA THR A 59 -2.73 -30.54 -10.16
C THR A 59 -2.43 -29.52 -9.09
N LEU A 60 -2.04 -28.30 -9.48
CA LEU A 60 -1.77 -27.20 -8.56
C LEU A 60 -3.06 -26.44 -8.18
N ILE A 61 -3.32 -26.29 -6.88
CA ILE A 61 -4.22 -25.27 -6.36
C ILE A 61 -3.31 -24.15 -5.81
N PRO A 62 -3.33 -22.95 -6.42
CA PRO A 62 -2.31 -21.95 -6.14
C PRO A 62 -2.43 -21.36 -4.73
N PRO A 63 -1.31 -20.89 -4.15
CA PRO A 63 -1.28 -20.17 -2.88
C PRO A 63 -1.74 -18.72 -3.05
N GLU A 64 -2.03 -18.05 -1.94
CA GLU A 64 -2.03 -16.59 -1.91
C GLU A 64 -0.59 -16.08 -2.06
N ALA A 65 -0.34 -15.32 -3.11
CA ALA A 65 0.98 -14.74 -3.38
C ALA A 65 0.91 -13.21 -3.34
N THR A 66 1.67 -12.60 -2.45
CA THR A 66 1.71 -11.15 -2.26
C THR A 66 3.13 -10.59 -2.24
N THR A 67 3.26 -9.29 -2.18
CA THR A 67 4.54 -8.61 -1.96
C THR A 67 4.64 -8.13 -0.50
N VAL A 68 5.86 -7.78 -0.07
CA VAL A 68 6.06 -7.23 1.28
C VAL A 68 5.14 -6.03 1.54
N GLY A 69 4.94 -5.16 0.53
CA GLY A 69 4.04 -4.01 0.64
C GLY A 69 2.54 -4.36 0.69
N GLY A 70 2.14 -5.53 0.16
CA GLY A 70 0.74 -6.00 0.24
C GLY A 70 0.45 -6.89 1.44
N LEU A 71 1.48 -7.31 2.19
CA LEU A 71 1.31 -8.19 3.35
C LEU A 71 0.46 -7.57 4.48
N PRO A 72 0.60 -6.28 4.84
CA PRO A 72 -0.24 -5.68 5.86
C PRO A 72 -1.74 -5.73 5.52
N GLU A 73 -2.11 -5.55 4.25
CA GLU A 73 -3.50 -5.62 3.79
C GLU A 73 -4.06 -7.05 3.92
N LEU A 74 -3.23 -8.05 3.69
CA LEU A 74 -3.61 -9.45 3.81
C LEU A 74 -3.80 -9.87 5.28
N LEU A 75 -2.96 -9.35 6.18
CA LEU A 75 -2.97 -9.69 7.61
C LEU A 75 -3.98 -8.85 8.41
N HIS A 76 -4.43 -7.71 7.87
CA HIS A 76 -5.34 -6.81 8.54
C HIS A 76 -6.76 -6.96 8.02
N THR A 77 -7.66 -7.40 8.88
CA THR A 77 -9.11 -7.34 8.59
C THR A 77 -9.62 -5.94 8.94
N SER A 78 -9.74 -5.09 7.93
CA SER A 78 -10.29 -3.75 8.13
C SER A 78 -11.79 -3.82 8.40
N PRO A 79 -12.31 -3.08 9.41
CA PRO A 79 -13.75 -2.98 9.65
C PRO A 79 -14.50 -2.22 8.53
N LYS A 80 -13.77 -1.53 7.64
CA LYS A 80 -14.30 -0.82 6.47
C LYS A 80 -13.50 -1.22 5.23
N PRO A 81 -14.13 -1.25 4.04
CA PRO A 81 -13.41 -1.46 2.79
C PRO A 81 -12.27 -0.43 2.63
N PHE A 82 -11.15 -0.85 2.08
CA PHE A 82 -10.08 0.07 1.70
C PHE A 82 -10.56 0.95 0.55
N ALA A 83 -10.28 2.24 0.66
CA ALA A 83 -10.50 3.16 -0.45
C ALA A 83 -9.43 2.92 -1.53
N ASP A 84 -9.87 2.75 -2.76
CA ASP A 84 -8.95 2.78 -3.90
C ASP A 84 -8.40 4.21 -4.12
N GLU A 85 -7.40 4.33 -4.98
CA GLU A 85 -6.74 5.61 -5.28
C GLU A 85 -7.75 6.67 -5.75
N ALA A 86 -8.69 6.29 -6.61
CA ALA A 86 -9.70 7.21 -7.13
C ALA A 86 -10.66 7.70 -6.04
N THR A 87 -11.10 6.80 -5.17
CA THR A 87 -11.96 7.13 -4.03
C THR A 87 -11.23 8.02 -3.03
N SER A 88 -9.98 7.70 -2.70
CA SER A 88 -9.14 8.51 -1.83
C SER A 88 -8.95 9.92 -2.39
N ARG A 89 -8.59 10.05 -3.66
CA ARG A 89 -8.40 11.33 -4.34
C ARG A 89 -9.68 12.17 -4.35
N ARG A 90 -10.84 11.56 -4.62
CA ARG A 90 -12.15 12.25 -4.56
C ARG A 90 -12.47 12.74 -3.15
N ALA A 91 -12.19 11.94 -2.12
CA ALA A 91 -12.39 12.34 -0.73
C ALA A 91 -11.52 13.57 -0.38
N TRP A 92 -10.24 13.59 -0.75
CA TRP A 92 -9.38 14.74 -0.55
C TRP A 92 -9.84 15.97 -1.34
N SER A 93 -10.26 15.82 -2.60
CA SER A 93 -10.79 16.92 -3.42
C SER A 93 -12.04 17.52 -2.79
N ARG A 94 -12.93 16.69 -2.25
CA ARG A 94 -14.11 17.16 -1.52
C ARG A 94 -13.73 17.88 -0.23
N ALA A 95 -12.87 17.28 0.59
CA ALA A 95 -12.41 17.87 1.85
C ALA A 95 -11.77 19.27 1.63
N LEU A 96 -10.97 19.44 0.58
CA LEU A 96 -10.38 20.72 0.22
C LEU A 96 -11.42 21.79 -0.12
N ARG A 97 -12.51 21.42 -0.77
CA ARG A 97 -13.60 22.36 -1.13
C ARG A 97 -14.52 22.68 0.04
N ASP A 98 -14.68 21.72 0.97
CA ASP A 98 -15.57 21.87 2.13
C ASP A 98 -14.93 22.67 3.28
N VAL A 99 -13.62 22.90 3.22
CA VAL A 99 -12.88 23.68 4.22
C VAL A 99 -12.86 25.18 3.84
N ASP A 100 -12.87 26.05 4.86
CA ASP A 100 -12.73 27.49 4.65
C ASP A 100 -11.50 27.81 3.79
N ARG A 101 -11.72 28.59 2.73
CA ARG A 101 -10.69 29.01 1.77
C ARG A 101 -9.45 29.58 2.45
N LYS A 102 -9.63 30.37 3.52
CA LYS A 102 -8.52 30.93 4.30
C LYS A 102 -7.61 29.88 4.94
N ILE A 103 -8.15 28.69 5.22
CA ILE A 103 -7.36 27.57 5.75
C ILE A 103 -6.59 26.92 4.61
N VAL A 104 -7.23 26.72 3.47
CA VAL A 104 -6.60 26.09 2.30
C VAL A 104 -5.48 27.01 1.74
N GLU A 105 -5.64 28.34 1.79
CA GLU A 105 -4.61 29.35 1.43
C GLU A 105 -3.34 29.26 2.30
N LYS A 106 -3.46 28.78 3.54
CA LYS A 106 -2.29 28.51 4.39
C LYS A 106 -1.52 27.25 3.97
N VAL A 107 -2.21 26.33 3.29
CA VAL A 107 -1.62 25.07 2.83
C VAL A 107 -0.98 25.22 1.46
N PHE A 108 -1.67 25.91 0.55
CA PHE A 108 -1.25 26.10 -0.84
C PHE A 108 -1.10 27.58 -1.17
N PRO A 109 0.08 28.01 -1.68
CA PRO A 109 0.33 29.41 -2.05
C PRO A 109 -0.56 29.92 -3.19
N ARG A 110 -1.01 28.99 -4.04
CA ARG A 110 -1.93 29.28 -5.15
C ARG A 110 -3.07 28.29 -5.08
N LEU A 111 -4.29 28.77 -5.06
CA LEU A 111 -5.48 27.96 -5.14
C LEU A 111 -6.02 27.95 -6.56
N PRO A 112 -6.61 26.82 -6.99
CA PRO A 112 -7.36 26.74 -8.22
C PRO A 112 -8.53 27.73 -8.25
N GLU A 113 -8.93 28.11 -9.45
CA GLU A 113 -10.23 28.74 -9.63
C GLU A 113 -11.33 27.75 -9.23
N SER A 114 -12.46 28.31 -8.71
CA SER A 114 -13.55 27.48 -8.17
C SER A 114 -14.08 26.44 -9.16
N ASP A 115 -13.96 26.71 -10.45
CA ASP A 115 -14.55 25.94 -11.54
C ASP A 115 -13.54 25.02 -12.27
N SER A 116 -12.35 24.82 -11.73
CA SER A 116 -11.34 23.93 -12.31
C SER A 116 -11.28 22.59 -11.56
N PRO A 117 -12.11 21.59 -11.92
CA PRO A 117 -12.10 20.27 -11.26
C PRO A 117 -10.75 19.55 -11.34
N THR A 118 -10.04 19.73 -12.44
CA THR A 118 -8.74 19.08 -12.69
C THR A 118 -7.67 19.60 -11.73
N GLU A 119 -7.59 20.91 -11.54
CA GLU A 119 -6.60 21.50 -10.63
C GLU A 119 -6.87 21.12 -9.16
N TRP A 120 -8.14 21.04 -8.76
CA TRP A 120 -8.51 20.53 -7.43
C TRP A 120 -8.15 19.04 -7.26
N ASP A 121 -8.29 18.26 -8.32
CA ASP A 121 -7.89 16.84 -8.30
C ASP A 121 -6.37 16.67 -8.21
N GLU A 122 -5.60 17.53 -8.88
CA GLU A 122 -4.13 17.57 -8.75
C GLU A 122 -3.69 17.88 -7.31
N LEU A 123 -4.29 18.90 -6.67
CA LEU A 123 -4.01 19.20 -5.27
C LEU A 123 -4.42 18.06 -4.34
N ALA A 124 -5.54 17.41 -4.60
CA ALA A 124 -6.00 16.24 -3.87
C ALA A 124 -5.01 15.07 -4.00
N GLY A 125 -4.44 14.86 -5.18
CA GLY A 125 -3.39 13.87 -5.43
C GLY A 125 -2.12 14.13 -4.61
N LEU A 126 -1.69 15.38 -4.52
CA LEU A 126 -0.55 15.78 -3.68
C LEU A 126 -0.82 15.50 -2.19
N LEU A 127 -2.02 15.82 -1.69
CA LEU A 127 -2.39 15.53 -0.31
C LEU A 127 -2.51 14.03 -0.02
N ALA A 128 -3.08 13.28 -0.94
CA ALA A 128 -3.17 11.83 -0.81
C ALA A 128 -1.78 11.19 -0.70
N GLY A 129 -0.83 11.59 -1.55
CA GLY A 129 0.56 11.12 -1.49
C GLY A 129 1.28 11.51 -0.21
N LEU A 130 1.09 12.75 0.26
CA LEU A 130 1.66 13.20 1.53
C LEU A 130 1.08 12.43 2.73
N HIS A 131 -0.25 12.24 2.73
CA HIS A 131 -0.94 11.45 3.74
C HIS A 131 -0.45 10.00 3.74
N GLU A 132 -0.34 9.36 2.59
CA GLU A 132 0.14 7.99 2.47
C GLU A 132 1.56 7.84 3.02
N THR A 133 2.44 8.79 2.73
CA THR A 133 3.82 8.80 3.23
C THR A 133 3.86 8.81 4.75
N LEU A 134 3.07 9.69 5.40
CA LEU A 134 3.00 9.77 6.86
C LEU A 134 2.24 8.58 7.48
N ALA A 135 1.17 8.12 6.83
CA ALA A 135 0.37 7.01 7.31
C ALA A 135 1.15 5.69 7.34
N ARG A 136 2.10 5.48 6.43
CA ARG A 136 3.02 4.33 6.45
C ARG A 136 3.86 4.27 7.73
N GLU A 137 4.16 5.43 8.30
CA GLU A 137 4.87 5.56 9.58
C GLU A 137 3.91 5.67 10.78
N GLY A 138 2.60 5.55 10.55
CA GLY A 138 1.57 5.62 11.59
C GLY A 138 1.23 7.05 12.05
N HIS A 139 1.59 8.09 11.29
CA HIS A 139 1.41 9.49 11.68
C HIS A 139 0.29 10.19 10.90
N PRO A 140 -0.76 10.69 11.57
CA PRO A 140 -1.67 11.67 10.98
C PRO A 140 -1.00 13.06 10.92
N PHE A 141 -1.53 13.97 10.11
CA PHE A 141 -1.03 15.35 10.03
C PHE A 141 -1.02 16.08 11.40
N ALA A 142 -1.94 15.71 12.29
CA ALA A 142 -1.98 16.27 13.65
C ALA A 142 -0.72 15.99 14.49
N ASP A 143 -0.03 14.87 14.24
CA ASP A 143 1.21 14.56 14.96
C ASP A 143 2.37 15.43 14.47
N VAL A 144 2.43 15.72 13.18
CA VAL A 144 3.40 16.68 12.65
C VAL A 144 3.20 18.07 13.25
N VAL A 145 1.94 18.51 13.47
CA VAL A 145 1.63 19.76 14.19
C VAL A 145 2.24 19.78 15.60
N LYS A 146 2.18 18.65 16.32
CA LYS A 146 2.78 18.56 17.68
C LYS A 146 4.30 18.69 17.61
N ILE A 147 4.93 18.02 16.62
CA ILE A 147 6.38 18.08 16.42
C ILE A 147 6.82 19.50 16.03
N CYS A 148 6.10 20.20 15.15
CA CYS A 148 6.38 21.58 14.82
C CYS A 148 6.34 22.49 16.07
N ARG A 149 5.37 22.28 16.96
CA ARG A 149 5.24 23.06 18.21
C ARG A 149 6.38 22.81 19.20
N SER A 150 7.04 21.66 19.13
CA SER A 150 8.19 21.35 19.98
C SER A 150 9.50 22.02 19.54
N GLY A 151 9.49 22.74 18.40
CA GLY A 151 10.66 23.40 17.83
C GLY A 151 11.66 22.46 17.14
N LEU A 152 11.31 21.18 16.95
CA LEU A 152 12.17 20.18 16.31
C LEU A 152 12.14 20.25 14.78
N LEU A 153 11.14 20.90 14.17
CA LEU A 153 11.00 21.10 12.73
C LEU A 153 10.97 22.59 12.38
N PHE A 154 11.28 22.92 11.11
CA PHE A 154 11.17 24.27 10.58
C PHE A 154 9.76 24.87 10.82
N ASP A 155 9.70 26.21 10.91
CA ASP A 155 8.47 26.95 11.22
C ASP A 155 7.46 26.93 10.06
N ASP A 156 6.81 25.79 9.86
CA ASP A 156 5.69 25.60 8.93
C ASP A 156 4.40 25.18 9.67
N GLY A 157 4.34 25.52 10.96
CA GLY A 157 3.26 25.07 11.85
C GLY A 157 1.86 25.48 11.40
N ALA A 158 1.71 26.64 10.77
CA ALA A 158 0.42 27.13 10.25
C ALA A 158 -0.07 26.26 9.08
N ARG A 159 0.82 25.84 8.20
CA ARG A 159 0.53 24.94 7.07
C ARG A 159 0.10 23.56 7.55
N TRP A 160 0.83 22.97 8.50
CA TRP A 160 0.49 21.68 9.07
C TRP A 160 -0.83 21.70 9.85
N GLN A 161 -1.15 22.80 10.52
CA GLN A 161 -2.47 22.99 11.15
C GLN A 161 -3.59 23.01 10.10
N GLY A 162 -3.36 23.69 8.96
CA GLY A 162 -4.30 23.67 7.84
C GLY A 162 -4.50 22.25 7.28
N LEU A 163 -3.42 21.53 7.04
CA LEU A 163 -3.45 20.12 6.58
C LEU A 163 -4.23 19.20 7.56
N ALA A 164 -3.96 19.34 8.86
CA ALA A 164 -4.66 18.57 9.88
C ALA A 164 -6.16 18.92 9.96
N HIS A 165 -6.53 20.14 9.60
CA HIS A 165 -7.94 20.56 9.52
C HIS A 165 -8.63 19.94 8.30
N VAL A 166 -7.98 19.93 7.14
CA VAL A 166 -8.50 19.28 5.92
C VAL A 166 -8.69 17.76 6.15
N GLN A 167 -7.75 17.10 6.83
CA GLN A 167 -7.82 15.66 7.12
C GLN A 167 -9.03 15.25 7.96
N LYS A 168 -9.60 16.15 8.74
CA LYS A 168 -10.75 15.89 9.62
C LYS A 168 -12.10 15.98 8.93
N LYS A 169 -12.13 16.46 7.68
CA LYS A 169 -13.35 16.59 6.87
C LYS A 169 -13.61 15.35 6.05
#